data_dabdecd63f8843270147efe40ce52550
#
_entry.id   dabdecd63f8843270147efe40ce52550
#
_cell.length_a   1.000
_cell.length_b   1.000
_cell.length_c   1.000
_cell.angle_alpha   90.00
_cell.angle_beta   90.00
_cell.angle_gamma   90.00
#
_symmetry.space_group_name_H-M   'P 1'
#
loop_
_entity.id
_entity.type
_entity.pdbx_description
1 polymer ?
#
loop_
_entity_poly.entity_id
_entity_poly.type
_entity_poly.pdbx_seq_one_letter_code
_entity_poly.pdbx_strand_id
1 'polypeptide(L)'
;MRIEASPLYLDTSALAKIYVQEADSDALDAALTGRRDILISELALTELTSALARRVRESQITAAAARRIYQQLLRDVRAGEYRLLDLTPATHREAERLLLTIGRQAPLRAADSLHLALAALADVRALITYDRHLHAAALALGSFEVLPISLDPAA
;
A
#
# COMPACT_ATOMS: atom_id res chain seq x y z
N MET A 1 8.33 -13.00 -7.64
CA MET A 1 7.81 -13.15 -6.26
C MET A 1 6.58 -14.05 -6.31
N ARG A 2 6.51 -15.10 -5.47
CA ARG A 2 5.30 -15.95 -5.35
C ARG A 2 4.63 -15.62 -4.02
N ILE A 3 3.32 -15.32 -4.03
CA ILE A 3 2.56 -14.96 -2.84
C ILE A 3 1.49 -16.03 -2.61
N GLU A 4 1.64 -16.80 -1.52
CA GLU A 4 0.68 -17.83 -1.14
C GLU A 4 -0.33 -17.31 -0.10
N ALA A 5 0.07 -16.30 0.67
CA ALA A 5 -0.78 -15.69 1.68
C ALA A 5 -2.04 -15.04 1.08
N SER A 6 -3.18 -15.16 1.77
CA SER A 6 -4.49 -14.62 1.36
C SER A 6 -5.36 -14.38 2.60
N PRO A 7 -6.06 -13.24 2.70
CA PRO A 7 -6.02 -12.07 1.80
C PRO A 7 -4.77 -11.22 1.98
N LEU A 8 -4.50 -10.31 1.04
CA LEU A 8 -3.35 -9.40 1.11
C LEU A 8 -3.74 -7.94 0.98
N TYR A 9 -2.95 -7.08 1.63
CA TYR A 9 -3.13 -5.63 1.61
C TYR A 9 -1.96 -4.97 0.88
N LEU A 10 -2.27 -4.04 -0.02
CA LEU A 10 -1.29 -3.18 -0.69
C LEU A 10 -1.33 -1.80 -0.04
N ASP A 11 -0.17 -1.31 0.39
CA ASP A 11 -0.01 0.09 0.73
C ASP A 11 0.09 0.97 -0.53
N THR A 12 0.26 2.26 -0.35
CA THR A 12 0.39 3.22 -1.45
C THR A 12 1.61 2.96 -2.32
N SER A 13 2.73 2.52 -1.76
CA SER A 13 3.96 2.27 -2.51
C SER A 13 3.83 1.06 -3.44
N ALA A 14 3.16 0.01 -2.98
CA ALA A 14 2.85 -1.16 -3.80
C ALA A 14 1.79 -0.83 -4.87
N LEU A 15 0.73 -0.11 -4.49
CA LEU A 15 -0.30 0.32 -5.43
C LEU A 15 0.27 1.21 -6.53
N ALA A 16 1.19 2.12 -6.21
CA ALA A 16 1.85 2.98 -7.19
C ALA A 16 2.58 2.19 -8.28
N LYS A 17 3.25 1.10 -7.92
CA LYS A 17 3.97 0.24 -8.87
C LYS A 17 3.07 -0.48 -9.88
N ILE A 18 1.79 -0.65 -9.59
CA ILE A 18 0.81 -1.23 -10.52
C ILE A 18 0.43 -0.21 -11.61
N TYR A 19 0.35 1.07 -11.25
CA TYR A 19 -0.14 2.12 -12.16
C TYR A 19 0.95 2.99 -12.75
N VAL A 20 2.15 2.95 -12.18
CA VAL A 20 3.32 3.71 -12.64
C VAL A 20 4.49 2.74 -12.76
N GLN A 21 5.01 2.61 -14.00
CA GLN A 21 6.13 1.70 -14.26
C GLN A 21 7.38 2.14 -13.49
N GLU A 22 7.85 1.30 -12.60
CA GLU A 22 9.03 1.48 -11.74
C GLU A 22 9.79 0.15 -11.62
N ALA A 23 10.92 0.15 -10.92
CA ALA A 23 11.59 -1.09 -10.52
C ALA A 23 10.60 -2.01 -9.78
N ASP A 24 10.67 -3.31 -10.01
CA ASP A 24 9.81 -4.37 -9.45
C ASP A 24 8.35 -4.37 -9.91
N SER A 25 7.88 -3.41 -10.74
CA SER A 25 6.50 -3.38 -11.24
C SER A 25 6.10 -4.68 -11.93
N ASP A 26 6.92 -5.19 -12.85
CA ASP A 26 6.63 -6.42 -13.59
C ASP A 26 6.57 -7.64 -12.67
N ALA A 27 7.45 -7.71 -11.66
CA ALA A 27 7.47 -8.80 -10.69
C ALA A 27 6.24 -8.77 -9.77
N LEU A 28 5.79 -7.58 -9.38
CA LEU A 28 4.59 -7.38 -8.60
C LEU A 28 3.35 -7.75 -9.41
N ASP A 29 3.23 -7.23 -10.64
CA ASP A 29 2.09 -7.50 -11.53
C ASP A 29 1.94 -9.00 -11.79
N ALA A 30 3.04 -9.68 -12.13
CA ALA A 30 3.03 -11.14 -12.30
C ALA A 30 2.58 -11.90 -11.04
N ALA A 31 2.95 -11.41 -9.84
CA ALA A 31 2.57 -12.03 -8.58
C ALA A 31 1.09 -11.79 -8.21
N LEU A 32 0.49 -10.71 -8.69
CA LEU A 32 -0.90 -10.33 -8.40
C LEU A 32 -1.87 -10.81 -9.49
N THR A 33 -1.38 -11.19 -10.67
CA THR A 33 -2.21 -11.61 -11.80
C THR A 33 -3.20 -12.72 -11.41
N GLY A 34 -4.48 -12.48 -11.69
CA GLY A 34 -5.57 -13.44 -11.44
C GLY A 34 -6.06 -13.50 -10.00
N ARG A 35 -5.51 -12.70 -9.08
CA ARG A 35 -5.98 -12.63 -7.69
C ARG A 35 -7.25 -11.80 -7.56
N ARG A 36 -8.07 -12.16 -6.56
CA ARG A 36 -9.34 -11.47 -6.22
C ARG A 36 -9.43 -11.11 -4.73
N ASP A 37 -8.37 -11.35 -3.99
CA ASP A 37 -8.26 -11.20 -2.55
C ASP A 37 -7.37 -10.01 -2.15
N ILE A 38 -7.26 -9.04 -3.03
CA ILE A 38 -6.41 -7.85 -2.85
C ILE A 38 -7.22 -6.74 -2.18
N LEU A 39 -6.72 -6.23 -1.06
CA LEU A 39 -7.27 -5.11 -0.34
C LEU A 39 -6.38 -3.87 -0.53
N ILE A 40 -7.02 -2.74 -0.73
CA ILE A 40 -6.44 -1.40 -0.71
C ILE A 40 -7.30 -0.49 0.16
N SER A 41 -6.90 0.76 0.37
CA SER A 41 -7.67 1.67 1.22
C SER A 41 -7.94 3.03 0.54
N GLU A 42 -8.94 3.76 1.04
CA GLU A 42 -9.18 5.17 0.69
C GLU A 42 -7.95 6.03 0.97
N LEU A 43 -7.17 5.69 2.02
CA LEU A 43 -5.88 6.33 2.29
C LEU A 43 -4.92 6.15 1.11
N ALA A 44 -4.77 4.91 0.62
CA ALA A 44 -3.87 4.61 -0.51
C ALA A 44 -4.28 5.36 -1.79
N LEU A 45 -5.58 5.51 -2.04
CA LEU A 45 -6.08 6.31 -3.18
C LEU A 45 -5.68 7.78 -3.04
N THR A 46 -5.86 8.35 -1.86
CA THR A 46 -5.52 9.75 -1.58
C THR A 46 -4.01 9.99 -1.71
N GLU A 47 -3.20 9.13 -1.13
CA GLU A 47 -1.74 9.24 -1.19
C GLU A 47 -1.19 9.03 -2.60
N LEU A 48 -1.72 8.06 -3.36
CA LEU A 48 -1.34 7.88 -4.77
C LEU A 48 -1.69 9.11 -5.59
N THR A 49 -2.86 9.69 -5.38
CA THR A 49 -3.27 10.93 -6.06
C THR A 49 -2.33 12.09 -5.71
N SER A 50 -1.92 12.20 -4.45
CA SER A 50 -0.91 13.18 -4.01
C SER A 50 0.44 12.95 -4.68
N ALA A 51 0.88 11.70 -4.80
CA ALA A 51 2.12 11.34 -5.49
C ALA A 51 2.06 11.69 -6.99
N LEU A 52 0.94 11.44 -7.66
CA LEU A 52 0.73 11.84 -9.05
C LEU A 52 0.77 13.36 -9.22
N ALA A 53 0.13 14.11 -8.33
CA ALA A 53 0.15 15.58 -8.35
C ALA A 53 1.58 16.12 -8.16
N ARG A 54 2.39 15.49 -7.29
CA ARG A 54 3.79 15.85 -7.12
C ARG A 54 4.59 15.59 -8.41
N ARG A 55 4.42 14.42 -9.05
CA ARG A 55 5.10 14.08 -10.33
C ARG A 55 4.74 15.06 -11.44
N VAL A 56 3.52 15.57 -11.47
CA VAL A 56 3.10 16.66 -12.41
C VAL A 56 3.86 17.95 -12.12
N ARG A 57 3.94 18.39 -10.85
CA ARG A 57 4.70 19.59 -10.46
C ARG A 57 6.19 19.49 -10.82
N GLU A 58 6.76 18.29 -10.68
CA GLU A 58 8.16 17.99 -11.00
C GLU A 58 8.38 17.71 -12.50
N SER A 59 7.34 17.88 -13.34
CA SER A 59 7.38 17.65 -14.78
C SER A 59 7.78 16.23 -15.21
N GLN A 60 7.60 15.25 -14.33
CA GLN A 60 7.88 13.84 -14.60
C GLN A 60 6.76 13.18 -15.43
N ILE A 61 5.53 13.63 -15.26
CA ILE A 61 4.36 13.22 -16.04
C ILE A 61 3.48 14.43 -16.37
N THR A 62 2.65 14.31 -17.41
CA THR A 62 1.67 15.34 -17.72
C THR A 62 0.43 15.24 -16.82
N ALA A 63 -0.29 16.36 -16.64
CA ALA A 63 -1.57 16.37 -15.92
C ALA A 63 -2.61 15.43 -16.57
N ALA A 64 -2.57 15.29 -17.90
CA ALA A 64 -3.45 14.34 -18.61
C ALA A 64 -3.09 12.88 -18.29
N ALA A 65 -1.79 12.56 -18.18
CA ALA A 65 -1.35 11.22 -17.78
C ALA A 65 -1.77 10.90 -16.34
N ALA A 66 -1.56 11.82 -15.40
CA ALA A 66 -2.00 11.66 -14.01
C ALA A 66 -3.50 11.38 -13.91
N ARG A 67 -4.33 12.12 -14.66
CA ARG A 67 -5.78 11.89 -14.70
C ARG A 67 -6.15 10.53 -15.27
N ARG A 68 -5.48 10.07 -16.34
CA ARG A 68 -5.72 8.72 -16.91
C ARG A 68 -5.40 7.62 -15.91
N ILE A 69 -4.29 7.73 -15.18
CA ILE A 69 -3.89 6.78 -14.13
C ILE A 69 -4.97 6.72 -13.05
N TYR A 70 -5.37 7.86 -12.51
CA TYR A 70 -6.41 7.93 -11.50
C TYR A 70 -7.75 7.36 -11.95
N GLN A 71 -8.17 7.66 -13.18
CA GLN A 71 -9.39 7.10 -13.76
C GLN A 71 -9.31 5.59 -13.94
N GLN A 72 -8.13 5.04 -14.32
CA GLN A 72 -7.95 3.60 -14.41
C GLN A 72 -8.09 2.95 -13.04
N LEU A 73 -7.42 3.47 -12.02
CA LEU A 73 -7.56 2.99 -10.64
C LEU A 73 -9.03 2.93 -10.19
N LEU A 74 -9.79 4.00 -10.44
CA LEU A 74 -11.23 4.02 -10.08
C LEU A 74 -12.06 3.01 -10.89
N ARG A 75 -11.71 2.73 -12.14
CA ARG A 75 -12.35 1.66 -12.93
C ARG A 75 -12.09 0.29 -12.33
N ASP A 76 -10.84 0.02 -11.94
CA ASP A 76 -10.44 -1.27 -11.37
C ASP A 76 -11.11 -1.52 -10.01
N VAL A 77 -11.21 -0.47 -9.18
CA VAL A 77 -11.98 -0.54 -7.92
C VAL A 77 -13.46 -0.87 -8.19
N ARG A 78 -14.09 -0.20 -9.16
CA ARG A 78 -15.49 -0.47 -9.52
C ARG A 78 -15.69 -1.85 -10.16
N ALA A 79 -14.69 -2.35 -10.85
CA ALA A 79 -14.70 -3.70 -11.44
C ALA A 79 -14.49 -4.81 -10.38
N GLY A 80 -14.19 -4.45 -9.13
CA GLY A 80 -13.95 -5.41 -8.05
C GLY A 80 -12.59 -6.09 -8.11
N GLU A 81 -11.61 -5.47 -8.79
CA GLU A 81 -10.21 -5.95 -8.76
C GLU A 81 -9.60 -5.78 -7.36
N TYR A 82 -10.10 -4.82 -6.59
CA TYR A 82 -9.71 -4.55 -5.20
C TYR A 82 -10.92 -4.47 -4.28
N ARG A 83 -10.76 -4.98 -3.07
CA ARG A 83 -11.65 -4.64 -1.95
C ARG A 83 -11.14 -3.35 -1.30
N LEU A 84 -11.96 -2.30 -1.32
CA LEU A 84 -11.62 -1.01 -0.76
C LEU A 84 -11.96 -0.96 0.74
N LEU A 85 -11.02 -0.51 1.57
CA LEU A 85 -11.18 -0.34 3.01
C LEU A 85 -11.33 1.15 3.34
N ASP A 86 -12.32 1.45 4.16
CA ASP A 86 -12.58 2.79 4.67
C ASP A 86 -11.72 3.11 5.90
N LEU A 87 -11.40 4.40 6.08
CA LEU A 87 -10.87 4.93 7.33
C LEU A 87 -12.01 5.12 8.33
N THR A 88 -12.07 4.27 9.32
CA THR A 88 -13.09 4.31 10.37
C THR A 88 -12.53 4.87 11.69
N PRO A 89 -13.38 5.26 12.66
CA PRO A 89 -12.90 5.59 14.00
C PRO A 89 -12.09 4.46 14.64
N ALA A 90 -12.42 3.20 14.39
CA ALA A 90 -11.67 2.04 14.88
C ALA A 90 -10.26 2.00 14.26
N THR A 91 -10.13 2.30 12.97
CA THR A 91 -8.83 2.40 12.29
C THR A 91 -7.93 3.45 12.95
N HIS A 92 -8.48 4.62 13.27
CA HIS A 92 -7.72 5.67 13.95
C HIS A 92 -7.28 5.26 15.36
N ARG A 93 -8.16 4.63 16.16
CA ARG A 93 -7.80 4.14 17.51
C ARG A 93 -6.70 3.09 17.46
N GLU A 94 -6.77 2.18 16.52
CA GLU A 94 -5.73 1.16 16.33
C GLU A 94 -4.40 1.79 15.87
N ALA A 95 -4.44 2.74 14.94
CA ALA A 95 -3.25 3.47 14.50
C ALA A 95 -2.57 4.22 15.67
N GLU A 96 -3.34 4.89 16.51
CA GLU A 96 -2.84 5.58 17.71
C GLU A 96 -2.19 4.59 18.70
N ARG A 97 -2.81 3.43 18.90
CA ARG A 97 -2.24 2.35 19.73
C ARG A 97 -0.90 1.87 19.16
N LEU A 98 -0.81 1.67 17.84
CA LEU A 98 0.42 1.24 17.16
C LEU A 98 1.53 2.29 17.27
N LEU A 99 1.22 3.58 17.13
CA LEU A 99 2.18 4.67 17.32
C LEU A 99 2.79 4.65 18.73
N LEU A 100 2.00 4.35 19.75
CA LEU A 100 2.45 4.30 21.15
C LEU A 100 3.21 3.01 21.51
N THR A 101 3.05 1.95 20.72
CA THR A 101 3.70 0.65 20.96
C THR A 101 4.84 0.39 19.98
N ILE A 102 4.54 0.16 18.71
CA ILE A 102 5.53 -0.14 17.66
C ILE A 102 6.39 1.07 17.35
N GLY A 103 5.86 2.29 17.41
CA GLY A 103 6.60 3.54 17.19
C GLY A 103 7.78 3.76 18.15
N ARG A 104 7.87 2.99 19.23
CA ARG A 104 9.04 2.97 20.13
C ARG A 104 10.16 2.04 19.63
N GLN A 105 9.87 1.13 18.72
CA GLN A 105 10.79 0.11 18.20
C GLN A 105 11.26 0.41 16.78
N ALA A 106 10.40 1.06 15.98
CA ALA A 106 10.68 1.43 14.60
C ALA A 106 10.08 2.81 14.29
N PRO A 107 10.71 3.61 13.41
CA PRO A 107 10.13 4.87 12.94
C PRO A 107 8.77 4.58 12.29
N LEU A 108 7.71 5.17 12.84
CA LEU A 108 6.34 4.99 12.39
C LEU A 108 5.67 6.35 12.24
N ARG A 109 5.30 6.71 11.01
CA ARG A 109 4.56 7.94 10.70
C ARG A 109 3.06 7.72 10.85
N ALA A 110 2.29 8.80 10.92
CA ALA A 110 0.83 8.71 11.04
C ALA A 110 0.18 7.92 9.90
N ALA A 111 0.57 8.18 8.64
CA ALA A 111 0.05 7.43 7.49
C ALA A 111 0.42 5.94 7.54
N ASP A 112 1.69 5.63 7.88
CA ASP A 112 2.16 4.25 8.03
C ASP A 112 1.36 3.50 9.11
N SER A 113 1.07 4.16 10.23
CA SER A 113 0.27 3.56 11.31
C SER A 113 -1.18 3.28 10.88
N LEU A 114 -1.75 4.12 10.01
CA LEU A 114 -3.07 3.89 9.44
C LEU A 114 -3.07 2.70 8.47
N HIS A 115 -2.04 2.54 7.64
CA HIS A 115 -1.88 1.35 6.79
C HIS A 115 -1.77 0.06 7.61
N LEU A 116 -0.96 0.07 8.67
CA LEU A 116 -0.84 -1.09 9.57
C LEU A 116 -2.16 -1.40 10.28
N ALA A 117 -2.87 -0.38 10.76
CA ALA A 117 -4.17 -0.55 11.41
C ALA A 117 -5.23 -1.12 10.46
N LEU A 118 -5.28 -0.63 9.21
CA LEU A 118 -6.17 -1.16 8.17
C LEU A 118 -5.89 -2.64 7.89
N ALA A 119 -4.61 -2.98 7.70
CA ALA A 119 -4.19 -4.37 7.44
C ALA A 119 -4.54 -5.29 8.63
N ALA A 120 -4.26 -4.86 9.86
CA ALA A 120 -4.52 -5.64 11.06
C ALA A 120 -6.03 -5.85 11.30
N LEU A 121 -6.84 -4.79 11.17
CA LEU A 121 -8.30 -4.87 11.38
C LEU A 121 -9.00 -5.66 10.26
N ALA A 122 -8.44 -5.71 9.07
CA ALA A 122 -8.95 -6.52 7.97
C ALA A 122 -8.49 -7.98 8.01
N ASP A 123 -7.71 -8.37 9.03
CA ASP A 123 -7.16 -9.71 9.22
C ASP A 123 -6.45 -10.27 7.96
N VAL A 124 -5.64 -9.41 7.32
CA VAL A 124 -4.88 -9.83 6.14
C VAL A 124 -3.76 -10.79 6.54
N ARG A 125 -3.34 -11.65 5.61
CA ARG A 125 -2.24 -12.59 5.82
C ARG A 125 -0.91 -12.07 5.30
N ALA A 126 -0.95 -11.10 4.36
CA ALA A 126 0.26 -10.43 3.90
C ALA A 126 0.03 -8.93 3.70
N LEU A 127 1.08 -8.16 3.98
CA LEU A 127 1.22 -6.75 3.61
C LEU A 127 2.30 -6.64 2.54
N ILE A 128 1.98 -5.98 1.43
CA ILE A 128 2.97 -5.65 0.39
C ILE A 128 3.26 -4.17 0.47
N THR A 129 4.52 -3.84 0.73
CA THR A 129 5.00 -2.46 0.80
C THR A 129 6.43 -2.35 0.29
N TYR A 130 6.71 -1.26 -0.42
CA TYR A 130 8.07 -0.86 -0.84
C TYR A 130 8.56 0.37 -0.04
N ASP A 131 7.77 0.84 0.93
CA ASP A 131 8.21 1.86 1.89
C ASP A 131 9.01 1.20 3.02
N ARG A 132 10.26 1.64 3.20
CA ARG A 132 11.20 1.06 4.20
C ARG A 132 10.73 1.25 5.64
N HIS A 133 10.09 2.38 5.94
CA HIS A 133 9.60 2.66 7.30
C HIS A 133 8.41 1.78 7.63
N LEU A 134 7.44 1.70 6.73
CA LEU A 134 6.29 0.82 6.88
C LEU A 134 6.71 -0.66 6.93
N HIS A 135 7.64 -1.06 6.07
CA HIS A 135 8.19 -2.43 6.05
C HIS A 135 8.81 -2.80 7.41
N ALA A 136 9.69 -1.96 7.95
CA ALA A 136 10.32 -2.18 9.25
C ALA A 136 9.29 -2.24 10.40
N ALA A 137 8.31 -1.34 10.38
CA ALA A 137 7.26 -1.30 11.40
C ALA A 137 6.32 -2.53 11.29
N ALA A 138 6.02 -2.99 10.08
CA ALA A 138 5.22 -4.19 9.84
C ALA A 138 5.93 -5.46 10.34
N LEU A 139 7.24 -5.58 10.11
CA LEU A 139 8.06 -6.66 10.67
C LEU A 139 8.07 -6.63 12.21
N ALA A 140 8.19 -5.45 12.81
CA ALA A 140 8.16 -5.28 14.26
C ALA A 140 6.78 -5.65 14.86
N LEU A 141 5.69 -5.41 14.13
CA LEU A 141 4.35 -5.81 14.53
C LEU A 141 4.16 -7.34 14.49
N GLY A 142 4.70 -8.01 13.46
CA GLY A 142 4.71 -9.47 13.36
C GLY A 142 3.34 -10.13 13.17
N SER A 143 2.31 -9.37 12.72
CA SER A 143 0.93 -9.87 12.60
C SER A 143 0.62 -10.52 11.24
N PHE A 144 1.44 -10.27 10.22
CA PHE A 144 1.26 -10.77 8.86
C PHE A 144 2.61 -10.93 8.15
N GLU A 145 2.64 -11.67 7.07
CA GLU A 145 3.80 -11.75 6.20
C GLU A 145 4.06 -10.38 5.54
N VAL A 146 5.31 -9.90 5.54
CA VAL A 146 5.70 -8.63 4.91
C VAL A 146 6.46 -8.91 3.63
N LEU A 147 5.99 -8.38 2.52
CA LEU A 147 6.54 -8.59 1.19
C LEU A 147 6.90 -7.26 0.49
N PRO A 148 7.96 -7.25 -0.31
CA PRO A 148 8.96 -8.31 -0.50
C PRO A 148 9.72 -8.60 0.80
N ILE A 149 10.30 -9.79 0.93
CA ILE A 149 11.04 -10.21 2.15
C ILE A 149 12.22 -9.25 2.44
N SER A 150 12.83 -8.72 1.41
CA SER A 150 13.89 -7.70 1.52
C SER A 150 13.66 -6.61 0.49
N LEU A 151 13.86 -5.37 0.90
CA LEU A 151 13.85 -4.22 0.01
C LEU A 151 15.26 -3.97 -0.53
N ASP A 152 15.38 -3.69 -1.82
CA ASP A 152 16.66 -3.31 -2.43
C ASP A 152 17.16 -2.01 -1.75
N PRO A 153 18.41 -1.96 -1.25
CA PRO A 153 18.96 -0.76 -0.65
C PRO A 153 19.09 0.43 -1.62
N ALA A 154 18.96 0.18 -2.92
CA ALA A 154 19.08 1.20 -3.98
C ALA A 154 17.72 1.67 -4.55
N ALA A 155 16.60 1.16 -4.06
CA ALA A 155 15.27 1.55 -4.51
C ALA A 155 14.74 2.79 -3.76
#